data_4a747e4f6e92e32f760d717d7a4c5ec9
#
_entry.id   4a747e4f6e92e32f760d717d7a4c5ec9
#
_cell.length_a   1.000
_cell.length_b   1.000
_cell.length_c   1.000
_cell.angle_alpha   90.00
_cell.angle_beta   90.00
_cell.angle_gamma   90.00
#
_symmetry.space_group_name_H-M   'P 1'
#
loop_
_entity.id
_entity.type
_entity.pdbx_description
1 polymer ?
#
loop_
_entity_poly.entity_id
_entity_poly.type
_entity_poly.pdbx_seq_one_letter_code
_entity_poly.pdbx_strand_id
1 'polypeptide(L)'
;RSMKMSTPHDTPTHLLENPDQYITRVGRFLRKTSLDEIPQLINILKNDMSVIGPRPALWNQYDLLEERDRYGANDIKPGLSGWAQICGRDGLEIVDKARLDGEYVRNMSFLFDCRCFFGTAFSVLRGDGVVEGGTGELHKTEIEK
;
A
#
# COMPACT_ATOMS: atom_id res chain seq x y z
N ARG A 1 5.89 0.52 -17.84
CA ARG A 1 6.56 1.05 -16.63
C ARG A 1 5.93 2.38 -16.24
N SER A 2 5.49 2.51 -15.00
CA SER A 2 4.95 3.76 -14.45
C SER A 2 6.07 4.74 -14.04
N MET A 3 7.28 4.25 -13.76
CA MET A 3 8.45 5.04 -13.39
C MET A 3 9.51 5.10 -14.51
N LYS A 4 10.32 6.18 -14.51
CA LYS A 4 11.43 6.37 -15.45
C LYS A 4 12.56 5.38 -15.22
N MET A 5 13.36 5.12 -16.24
CA MET A 5 14.54 4.23 -16.15
C MET A 5 15.63 4.78 -15.24
N SER A 6 15.65 6.10 -15.03
CA SER A 6 16.60 6.81 -14.15
C SER A 6 16.27 6.73 -12.67
N THR A 7 15.17 6.05 -12.29
CA THR A 7 14.81 5.88 -10.88
C THR A 7 15.84 5.00 -10.18
N PRO A 8 16.39 5.41 -9.00
CA PRO A 8 17.25 4.55 -8.21
C PRO A 8 16.55 3.23 -7.86
N HIS A 9 17.22 2.09 -8.12
CA HIS A 9 16.66 0.78 -7.86
C HIS A 9 16.78 0.34 -6.41
N ASP A 10 17.79 0.84 -5.70
CA ASP A 10 18.17 0.38 -4.37
C ASP A 10 17.53 1.25 -3.25
N THR A 11 16.88 2.35 -3.62
CA THR A 11 16.25 3.24 -2.64
C THR A 11 14.75 3.03 -2.66
N PRO A 12 14.11 2.69 -1.50
CA PRO A 12 12.66 2.63 -1.38
C PRO A 12 12.00 3.95 -1.79
N THR A 13 10.84 3.89 -2.43
CA THR A 13 10.17 5.08 -2.99
C THR A 13 9.88 6.15 -1.92
N HIS A 14 9.62 5.74 -0.67
CA HIS A 14 9.35 6.65 0.45
C HIS A 14 10.60 7.39 0.98
N LEU A 15 11.79 6.94 0.61
CA LEU A 15 13.07 7.60 0.95
C LEU A 15 13.58 8.51 -0.19
N LEU A 16 12.87 8.60 -1.32
CA LEU A 16 13.24 9.49 -2.40
C LEU A 16 12.82 10.93 -2.06
N GLU A 17 13.75 11.88 -2.15
CA GLU A 17 13.51 13.30 -1.85
C GLU A 17 12.39 13.94 -2.70
N ASN A 18 12.22 13.49 -3.95
CA ASN A 18 11.18 13.96 -4.86
C ASN A 18 10.71 12.81 -5.78
N PRO A 19 9.87 11.89 -5.31
CA PRO A 19 9.44 10.72 -6.08
C PRO A 19 8.68 11.10 -7.37
N ASP A 20 7.97 12.21 -7.38
CA ASP A 20 7.20 12.71 -8.53
C ASP A 20 8.01 12.95 -9.79
N GLN A 21 9.29 13.34 -9.67
CA GLN A 21 10.18 13.58 -10.82
C GLN A 21 10.51 12.28 -11.58
N TYR A 22 10.39 11.14 -10.92
CA TYR A 22 10.67 9.81 -11.49
C TYR A 22 9.43 9.18 -12.12
N ILE A 23 8.24 9.76 -11.95
CA ILE A 23 7.00 9.23 -12.50
C ILE A 23 6.81 9.75 -13.92
N THR A 24 6.44 8.85 -14.84
CA THR A 24 6.08 9.26 -16.21
C THR A 24 4.68 9.86 -16.23
N ARG A 25 4.35 10.67 -17.27
CA ARG A 25 2.98 11.22 -17.43
C ARG A 25 1.93 10.11 -17.50
N VAL A 26 2.22 9.06 -18.25
CA VAL A 26 1.36 7.86 -18.34
C VAL A 26 1.32 7.13 -17.00
N GLY A 27 2.46 7.03 -16.31
CA GLY A 27 2.55 6.42 -14.98
C GLY A 27 1.66 7.11 -13.94
N ARG A 28 1.60 8.44 -13.96
CA ARG A 28 0.72 9.22 -13.08
C ARG A 28 -0.76 8.90 -13.32
N PHE A 29 -1.17 8.82 -14.58
CA PHE A 29 -2.54 8.42 -14.91
C PHE A 29 -2.84 6.98 -14.44
N LEU A 30 -1.95 6.03 -14.74
CA LEU A 30 -2.12 4.63 -14.33
C LEU A 30 -2.24 4.48 -12.80
N ARG A 31 -1.38 5.16 -12.04
CA ARG A 31 -1.40 5.14 -10.57
C ARG A 31 -2.66 5.79 -10.00
N LYS A 32 -3.07 6.95 -10.55
CA LYS A 32 -4.31 7.62 -10.13
C LYS A 32 -5.55 6.73 -10.32
N THR A 33 -5.56 5.91 -11.35
CA THR A 33 -6.66 4.98 -11.68
C THR A 33 -6.43 3.58 -11.14
N SER A 34 -5.31 3.32 -10.45
CA SER A 34 -4.87 1.99 -9.98
C SER A 34 -4.80 0.91 -11.08
N LEU A 35 -4.70 1.32 -12.35
CA LEU A 35 -4.57 0.42 -13.49
C LEU A 35 -3.19 -0.26 -13.56
N ASP A 36 -2.19 0.30 -12.91
CA ASP A 36 -0.86 -0.30 -12.75
C ASP A 36 -0.87 -1.56 -11.87
N GLU A 37 -1.93 -1.78 -11.12
CA GLU A 37 -2.10 -2.97 -10.29
C GLU A 37 -2.80 -4.13 -11.02
N ILE A 38 -3.38 -3.92 -12.21
CA ILE A 38 -4.02 -4.98 -13.02
C ILE A 38 -3.12 -6.21 -13.22
N PRO A 39 -1.81 -6.10 -13.47
CA PRO A 39 -0.94 -7.27 -13.61
C PRO A 39 -0.90 -8.16 -12.35
N GLN A 40 -1.19 -7.62 -11.16
CA GLN A 40 -1.26 -8.39 -9.92
C GLN A 40 -2.41 -9.42 -9.91
N LEU A 41 -3.43 -9.23 -10.76
CA LEU A 41 -4.49 -10.23 -10.95
C LEU A 41 -3.91 -11.60 -11.40
N ILE A 42 -2.81 -11.60 -12.13
CA ILE A 42 -2.11 -12.83 -12.52
C ILE A 42 -1.56 -13.55 -11.27
N ASN A 43 -1.00 -12.81 -10.32
CA ASN A 43 -0.49 -13.37 -9.07
C ASN A 43 -1.62 -13.90 -8.19
N ILE A 44 -2.79 -13.25 -8.21
CA ILE A 44 -3.99 -13.74 -7.52
C ILE A 44 -4.47 -15.05 -8.16
N LEU A 45 -4.55 -15.13 -9.50
CA LEU A 45 -4.93 -16.35 -10.21
C LEU A 45 -3.96 -17.50 -9.97
N LYS A 46 -2.65 -17.21 -9.82
CA LYS A 46 -1.62 -18.18 -9.44
C LYS A 46 -1.66 -18.56 -7.96
N ASN A 47 -2.50 -17.91 -7.16
CA ASN A 47 -2.59 -18.11 -5.72
C ASN A 47 -1.35 -17.64 -4.92
N ASP A 48 -0.53 -16.77 -5.51
CA ASP A 48 0.62 -16.11 -4.84
C ASP A 48 0.16 -14.91 -4.01
N MET A 49 -0.97 -14.30 -4.38
CA MET A 49 -1.60 -13.17 -3.69
C MET A 49 -3.08 -13.41 -3.42
N SER A 50 -3.63 -12.66 -2.49
CA SER A 50 -5.07 -12.55 -2.21
C SER A 50 -5.63 -11.24 -2.78
N VAL A 51 -6.95 -11.15 -2.92
CA VAL A 51 -7.62 -9.86 -3.22
C VAL A 51 -7.50 -8.91 -2.03
N ILE A 52 -7.73 -9.42 -0.82
CA ILE A 52 -7.62 -8.65 0.43
C ILE A 52 -6.52 -9.25 1.31
N GLY A 53 -5.68 -8.38 1.87
CA GLY A 53 -4.57 -8.74 2.75
C GLY A 53 -3.59 -7.58 2.94
N PRO A 54 -2.55 -7.74 3.74
CA PRO A 54 -1.47 -6.77 3.84
C PRO A 54 -0.83 -6.50 2.49
N ARG A 55 -0.62 -5.22 2.14
CA ARG A 55 0.04 -4.89 0.86
C ARG A 55 1.45 -5.47 0.81
N PRO A 56 1.90 -6.05 -0.34
CA PRO A 56 3.27 -6.52 -0.46
C PRO A 56 4.29 -5.44 -0.08
N ALA A 57 5.20 -5.75 0.84
CA ALA A 57 6.33 -4.89 1.15
C ALA A 57 7.35 -4.93 0.00
N LEU A 58 8.09 -3.84 -0.18
CA LEU A 58 9.26 -3.87 -1.04
C LEU A 58 10.34 -4.73 -0.38
N TRP A 59 11.16 -5.40 -1.19
CA TRP A 59 12.22 -6.30 -0.74
C TRP A 59 13.25 -5.64 0.21
N ASN A 60 13.35 -4.31 0.19
CA ASN A 60 14.26 -3.50 0.99
C ASN A 60 13.56 -2.70 2.11
N GLN A 61 12.28 -2.99 2.41
CA GLN A 61 11.53 -2.41 3.55
C GLN A 61 11.62 -3.32 4.78
N TYR A 62 12.86 -3.51 5.28
CA TYR A 62 13.13 -4.38 6.43
C TYR A 62 12.42 -3.93 7.71
N ASP A 63 12.31 -2.62 7.91
CA ASP A 63 11.61 -1.97 9.02
C ASP A 63 10.10 -2.35 9.06
N LEU A 64 9.43 -2.30 7.91
CA LEU A 64 8.03 -2.71 7.82
C LEU A 64 7.86 -4.24 8.04
N LEU A 65 8.77 -5.04 7.51
CA LEU A 65 8.73 -6.50 7.68
C LEU A 65 8.92 -6.87 9.14
N GLU A 66 9.89 -6.27 9.85
CA GLU A 66 10.14 -6.50 11.28
C GLU A 66 8.92 -6.11 12.14
N GLU A 67 8.31 -4.94 11.87
CA GLU A 67 7.12 -4.53 12.60
C GLU A 67 5.93 -5.47 12.34
N ARG A 68 5.73 -5.95 11.10
CA ARG A 68 4.66 -6.89 10.74
C ARG A 68 4.82 -8.26 11.40
N ASP A 69 6.05 -8.73 11.61
CA ASP A 69 6.31 -10.01 12.29
C ASP A 69 5.73 -10.02 13.70
N ARG A 70 5.73 -8.88 14.40
CA ARG A 70 5.13 -8.74 15.74
C ARG A 70 3.62 -9.02 15.76
N TYR A 71 2.97 -8.87 14.60
CA TYR A 71 1.52 -9.03 14.45
C TYR A 71 1.12 -10.25 13.62
N GLY A 72 2.08 -11.05 13.13
CA GLY A 72 1.83 -12.18 12.24
C GLY A 72 1.32 -11.79 10.86
N ALA A 73 1.53 -10.53 10.44
CA ALA A 73 1.02 -10.03 9.17
C ALA A 73 1.83 -10.52 7.96
N ASN A 74 3.04 -11.03 8.17
CA ASN A 74 3.86 -11.66 7.14
C ASN A 74 3.51 -13.14 6.90
N ASP A 75 2.76 -13.77 7.82
CA ASP A 75 2.38 -15.19 7.71
C ASP A 75 1.21 -15.45 6.76
N ILE A 76 0.52 -14.40 6.34
CA ILE A 76 -0.62 -14.50 5.41
C ILE A 76 -0.25 -13.98 4.03
N LYS A 77 -1.01 -14.42 3.02
CA LYS A 77 -0.79 -13.96 1.64
C LYS A 77 -0.96 -12.45 1.54
N PRO A 78 -0.05 -11.77 0.82
CA PRO A 78 -0.21 -10.36 0.54
C PRO A 78 -1.46 -10.10 -0.30
N GLY A 79 -2.11 -8.97 -0.04
CA GLY A 79 -3.32 -8.54 -0.74
C GLY A 79 -3.06 -7.48 -1.82
N LEU A 80 -3.95 -7.44 -2.82
CA LEU A 80 -4.04 -6.33 -3.75
C LEU A 80 -4.52 -5.07 -3.03
N SER A 81 -5.44 -5.25 -2.10
CA SER A 81 -5.94 -4.23 -1.19
C SER A 81 -5.99 -4.76 0.24
N GLY A 82 -6.06 -3.86 1.23
CA GLY A 82 -6.09 -4.23 2.63
C GLY A 82 -6.54 -3.11 3.56
N TRP A 83 -6.65 -3.44 4.85
CA TRP A 83 -7.16 -2.53 5.86
C TRP A 83 -6.33 -1.26 6.02
N ALA A 84 -5.00 -1.37 6.07
CA ALA A 84 -4.11 -0.22 6.14
C ALA A 84 -4.27 0.75 4.96
N GLN A 85 -4.55 0.22 3.76
CA GLN A 85 -4.77 1.04 2.57
C GLN A 85 -6.05 1.88 2.64
N ILE A 86 -7.09 1.38 3.30
CA ILE A 86 -8.35 2.12 3.48
C ILE A 86 -8.20 3.18 4.56
N CYS A 87 -7.45 2.87 5.62
CA CYS A 87 -7.28 3.74 6.77
C CYS A 87 -6.34 4.93 6.54
N GLY A 88 -5.49 4.91 5.51
CA GLY A 88 -4.59 6.05 5.25
C GLY A 88 -3.55 5.82 4.17
N ARG A 89 -3.55 4.64 3.50
CA ARG A 89 -2.65 4.33 2.37
C ARG A 89 -1.17 4.64 2.66
N ASP A 90 -0.59 5.46 1.80
CA ASP A 90 0.85 5.80 1.82
C ASP A 90 1.19 6.85 2.89
N GLY A 91 0.20 7.60 3.40
CA GLY A 91 0.39 8.61 4.45
C GLY A 91 0.61 8.04 5.86
N LEU A 92 0.43 6.73 6.06
CA LEU A 92 0.64 6.09 7.37
C LEU A 92 2.12 5.85 7.67
N GLU A 93 2.50 6.02 8.94
CA GLU A 93 3.79 5.56 9.43
C GLU A 93 3.89 4.03 9.40
N ILE A 94 5.14 3.52 9.39
CA ILE A 94 5.43 2.08 9.29
C ILE A 94 4.78 1.31 10.43
N VAL A 95 4.86 1.84 11.65
CA VAL A 95 4.27 1.23 12.85
C VAL A 95 2.75 1.13 12.74
N ASP A 96 2.10 2.19 12.26
CA ASP A 96 0.64 2.22 12.07
C ASP A 96 0.20 1.28 10.95
N LYS A 97 0.95 1.20 9.85
CA LYS A 97 0.71 0.22 8.79
C LYS A 97 0.76 -1.20 9.33
N ALA A 98 1.82 -1.55 10.06
CA ALA A 98 1.99 -2.88 10.64
C ALA A 98 0.89 -3.20 11.66
N ARG A 99 0.48 -2.23 12.49
CA ARG A 99 -0.61 -2.38 13.46
C ARG A 99 -1.95 -2.65 12.77
N LEU A 100 -2.28 -1.90 11.72
CA LEU A 100 -3.51 -2.08 10.94
C LEU A 100 -3.51 -3.41 10.16
N ASP A 101 -2.37 -3.82 9.62
CA ASP A 101 -2.21 -5.14 9.01
C ASP A 101 -2.43 -6.25 10.06
N GLY A 102 -1.91 -6.08 11.28
CA GLY A 102 -2.18 -6.98 12.41
C GLY A 102 -3.64 -6.96 12.88
N GLU A 103 -4.33 -5.82 12.82
CA GLU A 103 -5.76 -5.73 13.08
C GLU A 103 -6.56 -6.55 12.04
N TYR A 104 -6.16 -6.47 10.76
CA TYR A 104 -6.74 -7.30 9.71
C TYR A 104 -6.55 -8.79 10.01
N VAL A 105 -5.33 -9.22 10.35
CA VAL A 105 -5.03 -10.63 10.67
C VAL A 105 -5.93 -11.15 11.79
N ARG A 106 -6.12 -10.38 12.86
CA ARG A 106 -6.95 -10.77 14.00
C ARG A 106 -8.45 -10.86 13.70
N ASN A 107 -8.91 -10.05 12.74
CA ASN A 107 -10.34 -9.93 12.43
C ASN A 107 -10.70 -10.52 11.06
N MET A 108 -9.81 -11.30 10.46
CA MET A 108 -10.02 -11.92 9.16
C MET A 108 -11.38 -12.62 9.08
N SER A 109 -12.22 -12.15 8.20
CA SER A 109 -13.55 -12.73 7.94
C SER A 109 -14.06 -12.24 6.59
N PHE A 110 -14.99 -12.98 5.99
CA PHE A 110 -15.59 -12.59 4.72
C PHE A 110 -16.23 -11.20 4.77
N LEU A 111 -16.87 -10.84 5.88
CA LEU A 111 -17.48 -9.51 6.04
C LEU A 111 -16.42 -8.42 6.14
N PHE A 112 -15.29 -8.70 6.79
CA PHE A 112 -14.19 -7.74 6.86
C PHE A 112 -13.53 -7.57 5.50
N ASP A 113 -13.38 -8.64 4.74
CA ASP A 113 -12.89 -8.58 3.35
C ASP A 113 -13.82 -7.76 2.45
N CYS A 114 -15.13 -7.95 2.56
CA CYS A 114 -16.11 -7.12 1.85
C CYS A 114 -15.96 -5.64 2.22
N ARG A 115 -15.79 -5.31 3.51
CA ARG A 115 -15.55 -3.94 3.97
C ARG A 115 -14.27 -3.36 3.34
N CYS A 116 -13.19 -4.14 3.30
CA CYS A 116 -11.95 -3.74 2.66
C CYS A 116 -12.13 -3.51 1.16
N PHE A 117 -12.80 -4.41 0.47
CA PHE A 117 -13.04 -4.32 -0.96
C PHE A 117 -13.83 -3.06 -1.34
N PHE A 118 -14.99 -2.86 -0.71
CA PHE A 118 -15.85 -1.70 -1.00
C PHE A 118 -15.20 -0.39 -0.54
N GLY A 119 -14.49 -0.39 0.58
CA GLY A 119 -13.72 0.76 1.04
C GLY A 119 -12.66 1.19 0.04
N THR A 120 -11.93 0.24 -0.54
CA THR A 120 -10.93 0.51 -1.59
C THR A 120 -11.58 1.02 -2.87
N ALA A 121 -12.66 0.38 -3.33
CA ALA A 121 -13.38 0.83 -4.53
C ALA A 121 -13.85 2.28 -4.38
N PHE A 122 -14.36 2.64 -3.21
CA PHE A 122 -14.82 3.99 -2.89
C PHE A 122 -13.66 5.00 -2.82
N SER A 123 -12.55 4.62 -2.20
CA SER A 123 -11.34 5.47 -2.12
C SER A 123 -10.74 5.74 -3.51
N VAL A 124 -10.71 4.72 -4.38
CA VAL A 124 -10.24 4.89 -5.77
C VAL A 124 -11.16 5.83 -6.56
N LEU A 125 -12.48 5.68 -6.41
CA LEU A 125 -13.45 6.55 -7.09
C LEU A 125 -13.36 8.01 -6.63
N ARG A 126 -13.06 8.25 -5.35
CA ARG A 126 -12.83 9.60 -4.81
C ARG A 126 -11.49 10.19 -5.21
N GLY A 127 -10.53 9.37 -5.59
CA GLY A 127 -9.15 9.78 -5.84
C GLY A 127 -8.39 10.12 -4.57
N ASP A 128 -8.87 9.66 -3.41
CA ASP A 128 -8.27 9.94 -2.11
C ASP A 128 -6.99 9.10 -1.88
N GLY A 129 -5.97 9.72 -1.30
CA GLY A 129 -4.87 9.00 -0.67
C GLY A 129 -3.78 8.45 -1.58
N VAL A 130 -3.68 8.88 -2.84
CA VAL A 130 -2.48 8.63 -3.66
C VAL A 130 -1.47 9.73 -3.37
N VAL A 131 -0.66 9.54 -2.35
CA VAL A 131 0.49 10.40 -2.04
C VAL A 131 1.75 9.65 -2.44
N GLU A 132 2.43 10.16 -3.44
CA GLU A 132 3.65 9.53 -3.94
C GLU A 132 4.80 9.74 -2.95
N GLY A 133 5.31 8.62 -2.41
CA GLY A 133 6.42 8.64 -1.47
C GLY A 133 6.09 9.16 -0.06
N GLY A 134 4.81 9.44 0.24
CA GLY A 134 4.38 9.87 1.57
C GLY A 134 4.47 8.73 2.58
N THR A 135 5.23 8.94 3.65
CA THR A 135 5.19 8.12 4.87
C THR A 135 5.09 9.08 6.05
N GLY A 136 4.05 8.94 6.86
CA GLY A 136 3.86 9.77 8.06
C GLY A 136 3.27 11.17 7.82
N GLU A 137 2.74 11.51 6.63
CA GLU A 137 2.12 12.82 6.39
C GLU A 137 0.86 13.06 7.22
N LEU A 138 0.09 12.02 7.52
CA LEU A 138 -1.11 12.14 8.35
C LEU A 138 -0.79 12.59 9.78
N HIS A 139 0.35 12.14 10.31
CA HIS A 139 0.78 12.52 11.66
C HIS A 139 1.21 13.99 11.75
N LYS A 140 1.79 14.55 10.69
CA LYS A 140 2.17 15.97 10.62
C LYS A 140 0.96 16.90 10.64
N THR A 141 -0.12 16.50 9.97
CA THR A 141 -1.35 17.32 9.86
C THR A 141 -2.13 17.39 11.18
N GLU A 142 -2.00 16.39 12.06
CA GLU A 142 -2.64 16.41 13.39
C GLU A 142 -1.87 17.21 14.43
N ILE A 143 -0.54 17.37 14.27
CA ILE A 143 0.31 18.15 15.18
C ILE A 143 0.20 19.66 14.89
N GLU A 144 -0.15 20.04 13.65
CA GLU A 144 -0.29 21.45 13.24
C GLU A 144 -1.70 22.03 13.46
N LYS A 145 -2.64 21.28 14.02
CA LYS A 145 -3.97 21.73 14.44
C LYS A 145 -4.09 21.79 15.96
#